data_48956a1e1363f62a5677bf4242f8cbed
#
_entry.id   48956a1e1363f62a5677bf4242f8cbed
#
_cell.length_a   1.000
_cell.length_b   1.000
_cell.length_c   1.000
_cell.angle_alpha   90.00
_cell.angle_beta   90.00
_cell.angle_gamma   90.00
#
_symmetry.space_group_name_H-M   'P 1'
#
loop_
_entity.id
_entity.type
_entity.pdbx_description
1 polymer ?
#
loop_
_entity_poly.entity_id
_entity_poly.type
_entity_poly.pdbx_seq_one_letter_code
_entity_poly.pdbx_strand_id
1 'polypeptide(L)'
;MSMPTRSPGSGRRPARTYRRLAAAVLTGAALSAGLVGPATAAPRQPANHQVPLNRIELPDGFQPEGITVGKHGTAYLGSRGDGDIYAVDLRTGQGNVFSQGPGTPSVGLKVGGDRLYVAGGNTGTGRVVSTRTGAILASYPFTTDPSFVNDVVLTKRTAWFTDSRQPQLYGVTRTRDAARATVTTLTLRGDWVQAPAGTNSANGIVQSPDGRALLVVDSATGTLFRVDPRTGVARRVDLGGALLTNGDGLLLRGRTLYAVQNRLNQIAVVQLDARGTSGRLVDTLTSADLPAGATFDVPTTVASYRGSLYLPNARFGNTAPTTADYWITRIRP
;
A
#
# COMPACT_ATOMS: atom_id res chain seq x y z
N MET A 1 -8.49 40.11 -56.52
CA MET A 1 -8.30 39.01 -57.49
C MET A 1 -8.56 37.73 -56.73
N SER A 2 -9.75 37.35 -56.71
CA SER A 2 -10.52 36.28 -57.37
C SER A 2 -10.16 34.90 -56.86
N MET A 3 -11.12 34.34 -56.17
CA MET A 3 -11.36 32.91 -55.90
C MET A 3 -11.38 32.06 -57.21
N PRO A 4 -11.30 30.68 -57.16
CA PRO A 4 -12.49 29.97 -56.74
C PRO A 4 -12.29 28.64 -55.97
N THR A 5 -13.34 28.33 -55.25
CA THR A 5 -13.91 27.11 -54.71
C THR A 5 -13.87 25.85 -55.59
N ARG A 6 -13.75 24.66 -54.96
CA ARG A 6 -14.49 23.42 -55.31
C ARG A 6 -14.49 22.38 -54.18
N SER A 7 -15.64 22.07 -53.63
CA SER A 7 -16.11 20.76 -53.17
C SER A 7 -17.01 20.16 -54.29
N PRO A 8 -17.55 18.91 -54.20
CA PRO A 8 -17.44 17.82 -53.26
C PRO A 8 -17.30 16.43 -53.96
N GLY A 9 -17.15 15.35 -53.15
CA GLY A 9 -17.21 13.98 -53.65
C GLY A 9 -17.68 13.00 -52.61
N SER A 10 -19.01 12.77 -52.59
CA SER A 10 -19.67 11.74 -51.77
C SER A 10 -19.47 10.36 -52.37
N GLY A 11 -18.79 9.44 -51.67
CA GLY A 11 -18.68 8.06 -52.03
C GLY A 11 -19.40 7.15 -51.03
N ARG A 12 -20.65 6.76 -51.37
CA ARG A 12 -21.39 5.69 -50.67
C ARG A 12 -20.78 4.33 -50.99
N ARG A 13 -20.44 3.50 -50.03
CA ARG A 13 -20.15 2.08 -50.17
C ARG A 13 -21.38 1.25 -49.80
N PRO A 14 -21.67 0.14 -50.49
CA PRO A 14 -22.91 -0.60 -50.31
C PRO A 14 -22.82 -1.60 -49.17
N ALA A 15 -23.98 -1.86 -48.54
CA ALA A 15 -24.19 -2.85 -47.49
C ALA A 15 -24.10 -4.25 -48.05
N ARG A 16 -23.33 -5.13 -47.43
CA ARG A 16 -23.28 -6.57 -47.66
C ARG A 16 -24.33 -7.28 -46.80
N THR A 17 -25.35 -7.80 -47.45
CA THR A 17 -26.39 -8.65 -46.89
C THR A 17 -25.86 -10.10 -46.74
N TYR A 18 -25.84 -10.64 -45.54
CA TYR A 18 -25.57 -12.07 -45.31
C TYR A 18 -26.89 -12.84 -45.23
N ARG A 19 -27.12 -13.73 -46.20
CA ARG A 19 -28.19 -14.71 -46.22
C ARG A 19 -27.96 -15.76 -45.14
N ARG A 20 -28.93 -15.97 -44.26
CA ARG A 20 -29.00 -17.12 -43.36
C ARG A 20 -29.48 -18.33 -44.12
N LEU A 21 -28.67 -19.39 -44.14
CA LEU A 21 -29.08 -20.73 -44.51
C LEU A 21 -29.58 -21.44 -43.25
N ALA A 22 -30.84 -21.84 -43.26
CA ALA A 22 -31.45 -22.70 -42.26
C ALA A 22 -31.22 -24.15 -42.69
N ALA A 23 -30.56 -24.96 -41.87
CA ALA A 23 -30.50 -26.40 -42.03
C ALA A 23 -31.46 -27.03 -41.03
N ALA A 24 -32.47 -27.72 -41.55
CA ALA A 24 -33.40 -28.55 -40.79
C ALA A 24 -32.72 -29.89 -40.48
N VAL A 25 -32.67 -30.27 -39.21
CA VAL A 25 -32.26 -31.61 -38.77
C VAL A 25 -33.48 -32.30 -38.17
N LEU A 26 -33.81 -33.41 -38.80
CA LEU A 26 -34.88 -34.32 -38.37
C LEU A 26 -34.50 -35.04 -37.06
N THR A 27 -35.40 -35.00 -36.11
CA THR A 27 -35.32 -35.71 -34.84
C THR A 27 -35.78 -37.13 -34.97
N GLY A 28 -34.86 -38.08 -34.78
CA GLY A 28 -35.19 -39.48 -34.51
C GLY A 28 -35.19 -39.71 -33.01
N ALA A 29 -36.34 -40.02 -32.43
CA ALA A 29 -36.45 -40.41 -31.03
C ALA A 29 -36.13 -41.90 -30.88
N ALA A 30 -34.99 -42.21 -30.23
CA ALA A 30 -34.72 -43.56 -29.73
C ALA A 30 -34.86 -43.53 -28.19
N LEU A 31 -35.89 -44.21 -27.69
CA LEU A 31 -36.01 -44.49 -26.24
C LEU A 31 -34.95 -45.53 -25.85
N SER A 32 -33.93 -45.12 -25.14
CA SER A 32 -33.04 -46.01 -24.40
C SER A 32 -33.35 -45.87 -22.91
N ALA A 33 -33.89 -46.92 -22.28
CA ALA A 33 -34.02 -47.01 -20.83
C ALA A 33 -32.63 -47.18 -20.22
N GLY A 34 -32.09 -46.11 -19.70
CA GLY A 34 -30.82 -46.10 -18.99
C GLY A 34 -31.02 -46.42 -17.50
N LEU A 35 -30.42 -47.53 -17.07
CA LEU A 35 -30.25 -47.86 -15.66
C LEU A 35 -29.46 -46.73 -14.97
N VAL A 36 -30.09 -46.03 -14.02
CA VAL A 36 -29.44 -45.07 -13.13
C VAL A 36 -28.65 -45.87 -12.10
N GLY A 37 -27.34 -46.03 -12.35
CA GLY A 37 -26.40 -46.50 -11.34
C GLY A 37 -26.14 -45.41 -10.32
N PRO A 38 -25.76 -45.75 -9.06
CA PRO A 38 -25.46 -44.77 -8.04
C PRO A 38 -24.27 -43.91 -8.51
N ALA A 39 -24.47 -42.59 -8.54
CA ALA A 39 -23.41 -41.62 -8.82
C ALA A 39 -22.35 -41.72 -7.72
N THR A 40 -21.23 -42.36 -8.02
CA THR A 40 -20.05 -42.30 -7.17
C THR A 40 -19.55 -40.83 -7.16
N ALA A 41 -19.67 -40.17 -6.04
CA ALA A 41 -19.10 -38.83 -5.84
C ALA A 41 -17.59 -38.90 -6.12
N ALA A 42 -17.13 -38.13 -7.10
CA ALA A 42 -15.71 -37.98 -7.38
C ALA A 42 -15.00 -37.58 -6.09
N PRO A 43 -13.82 -38.15 -5.77
CA PRO A 43 -13.06 -37.76 -4.60
C PRO A 43 -12.75 -36.28 -4.69
N ARG A 44 -13.18 -35.52 -3.68
CA ARG A 44 -12.77 -34.12 -3.54
C ARG A 44 -11.24 -34.10 -3.48
N GLN A 45 -10.62 -33.52 -4.49
CA GLN A 45 -9.19 -33.23 -4.42
C GLN A 45 -8.93 -32.44 -3.11
N PRO A 46 -7.95 -32.87 -2.28
CA PRO A 46 -7.59 -32.09 -1.11
C PRO A 46 -7.21 -30.69 -1.56
N ALA A 47 -7.81 -29.68 -0.91
CA ALA A 47 -7.43 -28.29 -1.15
C ALA A 47 -5.90 -28.20 -0.99
N ASN A 48 -5.22 -27.84 -2.05
CA ASN A 48 -3.76 -27.69 -2.07
C ASN A 48 -3.43 -26.55 -1.09
N HIS A 49 -3.15 -26.88 0.17
CA HIS A 49 -2.74 -25.93 1.20
C HIS A 49 -1.27 -25.58 0.92
N GLN A 50 -1.11 -24.66 -0.01
CA GLN A 50 0.20 -24.09 -0.30
C GLN A 50 0.77 -23.51 0.99
N VAL A 51 1.89 -24.05 1.48
CA VAL A 51 2.57 -23.54 2.67
C VAL A 51 2.96 -22.08 2.39
N PRO A 52 2.56 -21.14 3.25
CA PRO A 52 2.87 -19.74 3.00
C PRO A 52 4.37 -19.51 2.95
N LEU A 53 4.84 -18.76 1.96
CA LEU A 53 6.24 -18.38 1.83
C LEU A 53 6.65 -17.49 3.00
N ASN A 54 7.76 -17.82 3.66
CA ASN A 54 8.30 -17.03 4.78
C ASN A 54 9.14 -15.85 4.27
N ARG A 55 9.71 -16.00 3.09
CA ARG A 55 10.48 -15.00 2.36
C ARG A 55 9.99 -14.98 0.91
N ILE A 56 9.74 -13.79 0.39
CA ILE A 56 9.33 -13.56 -1.00
C ILE A 56 10.37 -12.62 -1.61
N GLU A 57 11.06 -13.09 -2.64
CA GLU A 57 12.09 -12.31 -3.30
C GLU A 57 11.49 -11.17 -4.11
N LEU A 58 12.18 -10.04 -4.14
CA LEU A 58 11.92 -8.88 -4.99
C LEU A 58 13.03 -8.78 -6.04
N PRO A 59 12.86 -8.01 -7.11
CA PRO A 59 13.93 -7.79 -8.07
C PRO A 59 15.18 -7.18 -7.40
N ASP A 60 16.35 -7.61 -7.83
CA ASP A 60 17.60 -7.00 -7.39
C ASP A 60 17.59 -5.50 -7.70
N GLY A 61 18.09 -4.70 -6.79
CA GLY A 61 18.11 -3.25 -6.93
C GLY A 61 16.77 -2.54 -6.72
N PHE A 62 15.68 -3.25 -6.36
CA PHE A 62 14.34 -2.65 -6.23
C PHE A 62 14.23 -1.58 -5.14
N GLN A 63 14.99 -1.69 -4.06
CA GLN A 63 14.99 -0.73 -2.93
C GLN A 63 13.59 -0.50 -2.34
N PRO A 64 12.91 -1.54 -1.83
CA PRO A 64 11.56 -1.41 -1.31
C PRO A 64 11.50 -0.50 -0.08
N GLU A 65 10.33 0.12 0.13
CA GLU A 65 10.05 0.87 1.36
C GLU A 65 8.63 0.61 1.85
N GLY A 66 7.59 1.01 1.09
CA GLY A 66 6.20 0.81 1.43
C GLY A 66 5.66 -0.56 1.01
N ILE A 67 4.67 -1.07 1.76
CA ILE A 67 3.85 -2.23 1.36
C ILE A 67 2.39 -2.01 1.71
N THR A 68 1.50 -2.41 0.82
CA THR A 68 0.06 -2.49 1.09
C THR A 68 -0.53 -3.72 0.40
N VAL A 69 -1.56 -4.33 1.00
CA VAL A 69 -2.20 -5.52 0.43
C VAL A 69 -3.58 -5.17 -0.08
N GLY A 70 -3.79 -5.43 -1.36
CA GLY A 70 -5.06 -5.27 -2.05
C GLY A 70 -5.92 -6.53 -2.03
N LYS A 71 -6.80 -6.62 -3.02
CA LYS A 71 -7.69 -7.77 -3.18
C LYS A 71 -6.90 -9.05 -3.50
N HIS A 72 -7.45 -10.18 -3.10
CA HIS A 72 -6.94 -11.52 -3.41
C HIS A 72 -5.50 -11.83 -2.96
N GLY A 73 -4.92 -10.99 -2.08
CA GLY A 73 -3.56 -11.17 -1.58
C GLY A 73 -2.48 -10.59 -2.47
N THR A 74 -2.83 -9.71 -3.41
CA THR A 74 -1.84 -8.93 -4.16
C THR A 74 -1.25 -7.86 -3.24
N ALA A 75 0.03 -7.93 -2.97
CA ALA A 75 0.78 -6.86 -2.31
C ALA A 75 1.36 -5.91 -3.35
N TYR A 76 1.34 -4.62 -3.04
CA TYR A 76 1.98 -3.57 -3.82
C TYR A 76 3.11 -2.98 -2.99
N LEU A 77 4.29 -2.84 -3.60
CA LEU A 77 5.47 -2.27 -2.97
C LEU A 77 5.98 -1.10 -3.80
N GLY A 78 6.48 -0.08 -3.11
CA GLY A 78 7.09 1.09 -3.75
C GLY A 78 8.61 1.01 -3.75
N SER A 79 9.22 1.36 -4.88
CA SER A 79 10.66 1.53 -5.03
C SER A 79 11.09 2.95 -4.65
N ARG A 80 12.10 3.07 -3.81
CA ARG A 80 12.74 4.36 -3.50
C ARG A 80 13.70 4.83 -4.59
N GLY A 81 14.15 3.91 -5.44
CA GLY A 81 15.15 4.21 -6.47
C GLY A 81 14.58 4.99 -7.64
N ASP A 82 13.51 4.50 -8.22
CA ASP A 82 12.90 5.01 -9.46
C ASP A 82 11.40 5.28 -9.34
N GLY A 83 10.80 4.82 -8.23
CA GLY A 83 9.37 5.01 -7.96
C GLY A 83 8.47 3.95 -8.59
N ASP A 84 9.01 2.88 -9.10
CA ASP A 84 8.24 1.75 -9.60
C ASP A 84 7.34 1.17 -8.51
N ILE A 85 6.20 0.64 -8.92
CA ILE A 85 5.34 -0.17 -8.06
C ILE A 85 5.42 -1.62 -8.51
N TYR A 86 5.91 -2.47 -7.63
CA TYR A 86 5.92 -3.92 -7.82
C TYR A 86 4.66 -4.53 -7.24
N ALA A 87 3.99 -5.40 -7.99
CA ALA A 87 2.84 -6.16 -7.53
C ALA A 87 3.22 -7.64 -7.41
N VAL A 88 2.93 -8.25 -6.27
CA VAL A 88 3.25 -9.66 -6.00
C VAL A 88 2.07 -10.37 -5.33
N ASP A 89 1.77 -11.59 -5.77
CA ASP A 89 0.82 -12.48 -5.10
C ASP A 89 1.50 -13.12 -3.88
N LEU A 90 1.04 -12.77 -2.68
CA LEU A 90 1.59 -13.28 -1.42
C LEU A 90 1.42 -14.80 -1.21
N ARG A 91 0.64 -15.47 -2.05
CA ARG A 91 0.45 -16.92 -1.98
C ARG A 91 1.48 -17.68 -2.80
N THR A 92 1.89 -17.11 -3.92
CA THR A 92 2.77 -17.76 -4.90
C THR A 92 4.17 -17.15 -4.91
N GLY A 93 4.34 -15.90 -4.43
CA GLY A 93 5.57 -15.12 -4.55
C GLY A 93 5.82 -14.60 -5.96
N GLN A 94 4.93 -14.85 -6.90
CA GLN A 94 5.09 -14.37 -8.28
C GLN A 94 4.64 -12.91 -8.38
N GLY A 95 5.46 -12.09 -9.03
CA GLY A 95 5.19 -10.67 -9.18
C GLY A 95 5.89 -10.05 -10.40
N ASN A 96 5.56 -8.80 -10.65
CA ASN A 96 6.15 -8.00 -11.72
C ASN A 96 6.06 -6.50 -11.40
N VAL A 97 6.83 -5.69 -12.11
CA VAL A 97 6.64 -4.24 -12.12
C VAL A 97 5.28 -3.96 -12.73
N PHE A 98 4.38 -3.46 -11.87
CA PHE A 98 2.98 -3.21 -12.21
C PHE A 98 2.76 -1.79 -12.76
N SER A 99 3.50 -0.81 -12.21
CA SER A 99 3.47 0.59 -12.65
C SER A 99 4.89 1.10 -12.69
N GLN A 100 5.30 1.61 -13.84
CA GLN A 100 6.58 2.31 -13.94
C GLN A 100 6.50 3.65 -13.22
N GLY A 101 7.51 3.93 -12.42
CA GLY A 101 7.65 5.16 -11.66
C GLY A 101 8.03 6.35 -12.54
N PRO A 102 7.86 7.57 -12.01
CA PRO A 102 8.25 8.79 -12.71
C PRO A 102 9.76 9.13 -12.57
N GLY A 103 10.59 8.19 -12.13
CA GLY A 103 12.01 8.45 -11.80
C GLY A 103 12.22 9.14 -10.45
N THR A 104 11.18 9.18 -9.61
CA THR A 104 11.21 9.77 -8.26
C THR A 104 10.58 8.80 -7.26
N PRO A 105 10.95 8.82 -5.97
CA PRO A 105 10.60 7.77 -5.01
C PRO A 105 9.11 7.41 -4.93
N SER A 106 8.84 6.13 -4.69
CA SER A 106 7.63 5.61 -4.05
C SER A 106 7.99 5.15 -2.66
N VAL A 107 7.56 5.89 -1.64
CA VAL A 107 7.80 5.58 -0.23
C VAL A 107 6.60 4.84 0.33
N GLY A 108 5.92 5.36 1.35
CA GLY A 108 4.71 4.75 1.88
C GLY A 108 3.57 4.71 0.85
N LEU A 109 2.77 3.65 0.87
CA LEU A 109 1.62 3.55 -0.02
C LEU A 109 0.44 2.80 0.63
N LYS A 110 -0.79 3.18 0.23
CA LYS A 110 -2.02 2.52 0.69
C LYS A 110 -2.99 2.30 -0.46
N VAL A 111 -3.51 1.08 -0.53
CA VAL A 111 -4.57 0.74 -1.47
C VAL A 111 -5.94 1.13 -0.91
N GLY A 112 -6.78 1.74 -1.74
CA GLY A 112 -8.16 2.07 -1.41
C GLY A 112 -9.07 1.95 -2.62
N GLY A 113 -9.85 0.86 -2.69
CA GLY A 113 -10.66 0.53 -3.85
C GLY A 113 -9.81 0.13 -5.05
N ASP A 114 -9.90 0.89 -6.14
CA ASP A 114 -9.14 0.67 -7.38
C ASP A 114 -7.93 1.63 -7.50
N ARG A 115 -7.42 2.16 -6.39
CA ARG A 115 -6.35 3.17 -6.36
C ARG A 115 -5.30 2.87 -5.31
N LEU A 116 -4.07 3.21 -5.66
CA LEU A 116 -2.95 3.33 -4.74
C LEU A 116 -2.67 4.81 -4.52
N TYR A 117 -2.54 5.22 -3.26
CA TYR A 117 -2.05 6.52 -2.84
C TYR A 117 -0.60 6.34 -2.43
N VAL A 118 0.31 7.13 -3.00
CA VAL A 118 1.76 6.91 -2.91
C VAL A 118 2.44 8.20 -2.46
N ALA A 119 3.25 8.10 -1.42
CA ALA A 119 4.09 9.18 -0.93
C ALA A 119 5.37 9.29 -1.78
N GLY A 120 5.76 10.53 -2.12
CA GLY A 120 6.83 10.81 -3.09
C GLY A 120 8.19 11.15 -2.49
N GLY A 121 8.39 10.92 -1.18
CA GLY A 121 9.68 11.13 -0.53
C GLY A 121 10.15 12.58 -0.59
N ASN A 122 11.42 12.75 -0.93
CA ASN A 122 12.10 14.03 -1.00
C ASN A 122 11.64 14.98 -2.13
N THR A 123 10.70 14.54 -2.96
CA THR A 123 10.13 15.39 -4.01
C THR A 123 9.01 16.30 -3.52
N GLY A 124 8.58 16.17 -2.26
CA GLY A 124 7.48 16.96 -1.71
C GLY A 124 6.13 16.69 -2.38
N THR A 125 5.93 15.48 -2.92
CA THR A 125 4.73 15.15 -3.71
C THR A 125 4.01 13.92 -3.16
N GLY A 126 2.76 13.75 -3.61
CA GLY A 126 2.04 12.49 -3.55
C GLY A 126 1.39 12.18 -4.88
N ARG A 127 1.04 10.93 -5.14
CA ARG A 127 0.35 10.54 -6.37
C ARG A 127 -0.68 9.45 -6.16
N VAL A 128 -1.57 9.32 -7.12
CA VAL A 128 -2.58 8.26 -7.17
C VAL A 128 -2.35 7.41 -8.42
N VAL A 129 -2.23 6.11 -8.24
CA VAL A 129 -2.03 5.11 -9.30
C VAL A 129 -3.25 4.19 -9.36
N SER A 130 -3.68 3.84 -10.57
CA SER A 130 -4.77 2.87 -10.79
C SER A 130 -4.32 1.45 -10.48
N THR A 131 -5.02 0.72 -9.60
CA THR A 131 -4.76 -0.70 -9.35
C THR A 131 -5.25 -1.61 -10.47
N ARG A 132 -5.94 -1.07 -11.48
CA ARG A 132 -6.41 -1.84 -12.64
C ARG A 132 -5.43 -1.79 -13.81
N THR A 133 -4.75 -0.67 -13.98
CA THR A 133 -3.92 -0.42 -15.18
C THR A 133 -2.48 -0.04 -14.90
N GLY A 134 -2.11 0.27 -13.65
CA GLY A 134 -0.81 0.81 -13.30
C GLY A 134 -0.60 2.29 -13.71
N ALA A 135 -1.58 2.92 -14.36
CA ALA A 135 -1.46 4.31 -14.79
C ALA A 135 -1.46 5.28 -13.61
N ILE A 136 -0.61 6.30 -13.65
CA ILE A 136 -0.66 7.44 -12.73
C ILE A 136 -1.89 8.27 -13.11
N LEU A 137 -2.85 8.37 -12.19
CA LEU A 137 -4.11 9.09 -12.39
C LEU A 137 -4.01 10.58 -12.03
N ALA A 138 -3.17 10.91 -11.05
CA ALA A 138 -2.91 12.28 -10.62
C ALA A 138 -1.61 12.33 -9.82
N SER A 139 -0.95 13.49 -9.85
CA SER A 139 0.17 13.85 -8.98
C SER A 139 -0.14 15.17 -8.29
N TYR A 140 0.22 15.28 -7.01
CA TYR A 140 -0.07 16.44 -6.17
C TYR A 140 1.25 17.00 -5.63
N PRO A 141 1.66 18.19 -6.03
CA PRO A 141 2.72 18.92 -5.35
C PRO A 141 2.18 19.40 -3.99
N PHE A 142 2.86 19.01 -2.90
CA PHE A 142 2.51 19.42 -1.55
C PHE A 142 3.33 20.62 -1.10
N THR A 143 4.63 20.59 -1.36
CA THR A 143 5.57 21.64 -0.98
C THR A 143 6.80 21.63 -1.90
N THR A 144 7.45 22.80 -1.99
CA THR A 144 8.78 22.98 -2.60
C THR A 144 9.88 23.12 -1.53
N ASP A 145 9.51 23.22 -0.26
CA ASP A 145 10.44 23.25 0.84
C ASP A 145 11.14 21.91 1.03
N PRO A 146 12.31 21.85 1.70
CA PRO A 146 12.94 20.60 2.06
C PRO A 146 11.96 19.70 2.81
N SER A 147 11.62 18.56 2.23
CA SER A 147 10.57 17.67 2.72
C SER A 147 10.98 16.21 2.58
N PHE A 148 10.23 15.33 3.23
CA PHE A 148 10.23 13.90 2.98
C PHE A 148 8.83 13.35 3.24
N VAL A 149 8.02 13.35 2.19
CA VAL A 149 6.66 12.80 2.25
C VAL A 149 6.76 11.30 2.41
N ASN A 150 6.45 10.79 3.60
CA ASN A 150 6.88 9.47 4.03
C ASN A 150 5.79 8.42 3.91
N ASP A 151 4.77 8.45 4.75
CA ASP A 151 3.72 7.41 4.78
C ASP A 151 2.34 8.01 4.51
N VAL A 152 1.36 7.14 4.30
CA VAL A 152 -0.01 7.55 3.98
C VAL A 152 -1.03 6.66 4.66
N VAL A 153 -2.10 7.25 5.17
CA VAL A 153 -3.28 6.54 5.66
C VAL A 153 -4.55 7.00 4.95
N LEU A 154 -5.46 6.08 4.71
CA LEU A 154 -6.75 6.39 4.10
C LEU A 154 -7.84 6.46 5.16
N THR A 155 -8.48 7.62 5.28
CA THR A 155 -9.76 7.78 5.97
C THR A 155 -10.92 7.69 4.98
N LYS A 156 -12.15 7.83 5.46
CA LYS A 156 -13.34 7.77 4.57
C LYS A 156 -13.27 8.80 3.43
N ARG A 157 -12.74 10.01 3.69
CA ARG A 157 -12.79 11.13 2.75
C ARG A 157 -11.43 11.65 2.31
N THR A 158 -10.37 11.33 3.02
CA THR A 158 -9.04 11.94 2.81
C THR A 158 -7.95 10.88 2.89
N ALA A 159 -6.97 10.96 2.02
CA ALA A 159 -5.68 10.32 2.17
C ALA A 159 -4.76 11.33 2.88
N TRP A 160 -4.24 10.96 4.06
CA TRP A 160 -3.34 11.79 4.85
C TRP A 160 -1.92 11.29 4.73
N PHE A 161 -1.02 12.19 4.34
CA PHE A 161 0.41 11.90 4.16
C PHE A 161 1.20 12.60 5.26
N THR A 162 2.20 11.93 5.82
CA THR A 162 3.17 12.52 6.74
C THR A 162 4.32 13.19 5.99
N ASP A 163 4.87 14.25 6.58
CA ASP A 163 6.15 14.83 6.16
C ASP A 163 7.16 14.70 7.30
N SER A 164 8.22 13.93 7.09
CA SER A 164 9.23 13.70 8.12
C SER A 164 10.14 14.91 8.38
N ARG A 165 10.14 15.88 7.49
CA ARG A 165 11.02 17.05 7.57
C ARG A 165 10.30 18.32 7.98
N GLN A 166 8.98 18.35 7.83
CA GLN A 166 8.12 19.48 8.14
C GLN A 166 7.10 19.09 9.20
N PRO A 167 6.71 20.00 10.12
CA PRO A 167 5.71 19.74 11.14
C PRO A 167 4.30 19.75 10.56
N GLN A 168 4.03 18.91 9.55
CA GLN A 168 2.74 18.96 8.87
C GLN A 168 2.34 17.60 8.25
N LEU A 169 1.03 17.49 8.02
CA LEU A 169 0.42 16.45 7.22
C LEU A 169 -0.20 17.06 5.98
N TYR A 170 -0.22 16.29 4.88
CA TYR A 170 -0.95 16.69 3.67
C TYR A 170 -2.19 15.83 3.50
N GLY A 171 -3.34 16.46 3.33
CA GLY A 171 -4.62 15.80 3.07
C GLY A 171 -5.00 15.90 1.60
N VAL A 172 -5.21 14.77 0.94
CA VAL A 172 -5.77 14.71 -0.42
C VAL A 172 -7.18 14.15 -0.34
N THR A 173 -8.18 14.91 -0.82
CA THR A 173 -9.57 14.43 -0.81
C THR A 173 -9.74 13.22 -1.71
N ARG A 174 -10.43 12.19 -1.20
CA ARG A 174 -10.72 10.96 -1.95
C ARG A 174 -11.98 11.17 -2.80
N THR A 175 -11.78 11.62 -4.02
CA THR A 175 -12.84 11.89 -5.00
C THR A 175 -12.94 10.79 -6.05
N ARG A 176 -14.03 10.72 -6.79
CA ARG A 176 -14.20 9.78 -7.90
C ARG A 176 -13.19 10.05 -9.04
N ASP A 177 -12.91 11.31 -9.29
CA ASP A 177 -11.88 11.76 -10.24
C ASP A 177 -10.67 12.27 -9.47
N ALA A 178 -9.54 11.56 -9.55
CA ALA A 178 -8.32 11.90 -8.81
C ALA A 178 -7.78 13.29 -9.18
N ALA A 179 -7.95 13.73 -10.44
CA ALA A 179 -7.49 15.05 -10.89
C ALA A 179 -8.27 16.21 -10.25
N ARG A 180 -9.45 15.94 -9.69
CA ARG A 180 -10.29 16.94 -9.00
C ARG A 180 -10.13 16.90 -7.47
N ALA A 181 -9.20 16.14 -6.96
CA ALA A 181 -8.93 16.13 -5.53
C ALA A 181 -8.34 17.47 -5.07
N THR A 182 -8.75 17.92 -3.89
CA THR A 182 -8.14 19.08 -3.23
C THR A 182 -7.04 18.63 -2.30
N VAL A 183 -5.98 19.46 -2.23
CA VAL A 183 -4.86 19.29 -1.29
C VAL A 183 -5.06 20.28 -0.14
N THR A 184 -4.80 19.81 1.07
CA THR A 184 -4.83 20.60 2.30
C THR A 184 -3.56 20.37 3.08
N THR A 185 -2.92 21.41 3.57
CA THR A 185 -1.80 21.31 4.53
C THR A 185 -2.34 21.47 5.94
N LEU A 186 -2.00 20.53 6.83
CA LEU A 186 -2.39 20.53 8.25
C LEU A 186 -1.14 20.63 9.10
N THR A 187 -0.89 21.81 9.69
CA THR A 187 0.25 22.02 10.59
C THR A 187 0.05 21.27 11.89
N LEU A 188 1.04 20.47 12.29
CA LEU A 188 1.09 19.80 13.58
C LEU A 188 1.41 20.81 14.68
N ARG A 189 0.72 20.71 15.81
CA ARG A 189 0.86 21.60 16.97
C ARG A 189 0.45 20.89 18.26
N GLY A 190 0.43 21.60 19.37
CA GLY A 190 0.14 21.01 20.67
C GLY A 190 1.40 20.40 21.26
N ASP A 191 1.40 19.11 21.52
CA ASP A 191 2.56 18.42 22.11
C ASP A 191 3.63 18.03 21.06
N TRP A 192 3.36 18.30 19.76
CA TRP A 192 4.32 18.04 18.69
C TRP A 192 5.52 18.97 18.75
N VAL A 193 6.71 18.40 18.71
CA VAL A 193 7.97 19.13 18.58
C VAL A 193 8.72 18.55 17.39
N GLN A 194 8.92 19.37 16.35
CA GLN A 194 9.66 18.96 15.17
C GLN A 194 11.15 18.80 15.51
N ALA A 195 11.73 17.70 15.09
CA ALA A 195 13.16 17.47 15.22
C ALA A 195 13.97 18.46 14.37
N PRO A 196 15.25 18.68 14.69
CA PRO A 196 16.13 19.55 13.91
C PRO A 196 16.16 19.18 12.43
N ALA A 197 16.46 20.20 11.59
CA ALA A 197 16.57 20.01 10.14
C ALA A 197 17.50 18.83 9.79
N GLY A 198 17.09 18.03 8.83
CA GLY A 198 17.82 16.82 8.43
C GLY A 198 17.43 15.54 9.19
N THR A 199 16.67 15.65 10.28
CA THR A 199 16.19 14.49 11.06
C THR A 199 14.75 14.14 10.63
N ASN A 200 14.44 12.85 10.52
CA ASN A 200 13.07 12.41 10.26
C ASN A 200 12.25 12.41 11.55
N SER A 201 11.12 13.10 11.52
CA SER A 201 10.14 13.16 12.60
C SER A 201 8.89 12.33 12.25
N ALA A 202 7.82 12.98 11.75
CA ALA A 202 6.59 12.30 11.41
C ALA A 202 6.83 11.22 10.37
N ASN A 203 6.50 9.96 10.72
CA ASN A 203 6.72 8.79 9.88
C ASN A 203 5.41 8.00 9.71
N GLY A 204 5.35 6.77 10.21
CA GLY A 204 4.19 5.92 10.08
C GLY A 204 2.91 6.57 10.60
N ILE A 205 1.82 6.33 9.89
CA ILE A 205 0.52 6.91 10.18
C ILE A 205 -0.61 5.89 10.03
N VAL A 206 -1.51 5.83 11.02
CA VAL A 206 -2.75 5.04 10.96
C VAL A 206 -3.93 5.83 11.53
N GLN A 207 -5.15 5.41 11.22
CA GLN A 207 -6.34 5.94 11.88
C GLN A 207 -6.45 5.38 13.29
N SER A 208 -6.87 6.20 14.27
CA SER A 208 -7.09 5.75 15.66
C SER A 208 -8.18 4.67 15.75
N PRO A 209 -8.22 3.86 16.83
CA PRO A 209 -9.23 2.80 16.98
C PRO A 209 -10.68 3.29 16.89
N ASP A 210 -10.97 4.51 17.38
CA ASP A 210 -12.28 5.15 17.29
C ASP A 210 -12.58 5.82 15.94
N GLY A 211 -11.62 5.80 15.01
CA GLY A 211 -11.76 6.40 13.69
C GLY A 211 -11.83 7.92 13.66
N ARG A 212 -11.58 8.62 14.78
CA ARG A 212 -11.76 10.07 14.91
C ARG A 212 -10.49 10.88 14.83
N ALA A 213 -9.34 10.23 14.92
CA ALA A 213 -8.03 10.87 14.86
C ALA A 213 -7.04 10.04 14.03
N LEU A 214 -5.86 10.59 13.85
CA LEU A 214 -4.72 9.92 13.26
C LEU A 214 -3.72 9.60 14.37
N LEU A 215 -3.09 8.43 14.32
CA LEU A 215 -1.94 8.09 15.14
C LEU A 215 -0.71 8.23 14.27
N VAL A 216 0.26 8.99 14.71
CA VAL A 216 1.52 9.29 14.01
C VAL A 216 2.68 8.99 14.93
N VAL A 217 3.64 8.21 14.49
CA VAL A 217 4.89 8.00 15.22
C VAL A 217 5.92 9.05 14.82
N ASP A 218 6.60 9.62 15.80
CA ASP A 218 7.80 10.43 15.61
C ASP A 218 9.03 9.52 15.70
N SER A 219 9.71 9.29 14.57
CA SER A 219 10.90 8.45 14.51
C SER A 219 12.06 8.96 15.35
N ALA A 220 12.17 10.29 15.51
CA ALA A 220 13.27 10.92 16.23
C ALA A 220 13.19 10.65 17.73
N THR A 221 11.99 10.69 18.30
CA THR A 221 11.78 10.55 19.75
C THR A 221 11.19 9.19 20.14
N GLY A 222 10.65 8.45 19.19
CA GLY A 222 9.90 7.22 19.46
C GLY A 222 8.53 7.47 20.08
N THR A 223 8.06 8.71 20.07
CA THR A 223 6.77 9.09 20.67
C THR A 223 5.63 8.81 19.69
N LEU A 224 4.55 8.22 20.17
CA LEU A 224 3.30 8.11 19.43
C LEU A 224 2.40 9.29 19.74
N PHE A 225 1.86 9.94 18.71
CA PHE A 225 0.95 11.07 18.85
C PHE A 225 -0.43 10.74 18.29
N ARG A 226 -1.45 11.23 18.97
CA ARG A 226 -2.83 11.28 18.49
C ARG A 226 -3.12 12.67 17.96
N VAL A 227 -3.41 12.78 16.66
CA VAL A 227 -3.59 14.04 15.93
C VAL A 227 -5.05 14.22 15.52
N ASP A 228 -5.66 15.36 15.85
CA ASP A 228 -6.98 15.75 15.35
C ASP A 228 -6.83 16.20 13.86
N PRO A 229 -7.45 15.50 12.89
CA PRO A 229 -7.29 15.81 11.47
C PRO A 229 -7.98 17.12 11.03
N ARG A 230 -8.71 17.78 11.90
CA ARG A 230 -9.36 19.08 11.61
C ARG A 230 -8.53 20.25 12.07
N THR A 231 -7.75 20.06 13.12
CA THR A 231 -7.04 21.17 13.79
C THR A 231 -5.53 21.02 13.79
N GLY A 232 -4.99 19.83 13.53
CA GLY A 232 -3.56 19.53 13.64
C GLY A 232 -3.05 19.42 15.07
N VAL A 233 -3.94 19.51 16.09
CA VAL A 233 -3.53 19.37 17.48
C VAL A 233 -3.11 17.92 17.73
N ALA A 234 -1.83 17.73 18.01
CA ALA A 234 -1.23 16.47 18.43
C ALA A 234 -1.18 16.39 19.94
N ARG A 235 -1.51 15.20 20.47
CA ARG A 235 -1.37 14.86 21.89
C ARG A 235 -0.56 13.58 22.01
N ARG A 236 0.37 13.53 22.94
CA ARG A 236 1.13 12.31 23.22
C ARG A 236 0.18 11.20 23.65
N VAL A 237 0.41 10.00 23.11
CA VAL A 237 -0.26 8.78 23.58
C VAL A 237 0.56 8.22 24.73
N ASP A 238 -0.06 8.01 25.88
CA ASP A 238 0.60 7.39 27.01
C ASP A 238 0.79 5.89 26.78
N LEU A 239 2.02 5.45 26.65
CA LEU A 239 2.40 4.04 26.48
C LEU A 239 3.03 3.44 27.76
N GLY A 240 2.81 4.06 28.93
CA GLY A 240 3.39 3.60 30.20
C GLY A 240 4.92 3.71 30.23
N GLY A 241 5.48 4.70 29.56
CA GLY A 241 6.94 4.94 29.44
C GLY A 241 7.62 4.22 28.29
N ALA A 242 6.92 3.34 27.55
CA ALA A 242 7.51 2.70 26.36
C ALA A 242 7.66 3.71 25.23
N LEU A 243 8.78 3.60 24.48
CA LEU A 243 9.07 4.36 23.29
C LEU A 243 9.11 3.46 22.06
N LEU A 244 8.62 3.96 20.95
CA LEU A 244 8.70 3.33 19.64
C LEU A 244 9.96 3.84 18.92
N THR A 245 11.12 3.66 19.52
CA THR A 245 12.42 4.16 19.03
C THR A 245 12.68 3.72 17.59
N ASN A 246 13.11 4.63 16.72
CA ASN A 246 13.20 4.40 15.27
C ASN A 246 11.87 3.91 14.66
N GLY A 247 10.75 4.37 15.22
CA GLY A 247 9.42 4.01 14.72
C GLY A 247 9.24 4.43 13.28
N ASP A 248 8.82 3.48 12.46
CA ASP A 248 8.62 3.61 11.03
C ASP A 248 7.15 3.28 10.71
N GLY A 249 6.85 2.43 9.76
CA GLY A 249 5.48 2.12 9.38
C GLY A 249 4.62 1.55 10.52
N LEU A 250 3.36 1.92 10.51
CA LEU A 250 2.34 1.52 11.48
C LEU A 250 1.24 0.68 10.85
N LEU A 251 0.74 -0.31 11.59
CA LEU A 251 -0.46 -1.08 11.25
C LEU A 251 -1.37 -1.22 12.47
N LEU A 252 -2.62 -0.82 12.34
CA LEU A 252 -3.63 -1.04 13.39
C LEU A 252 -4.59 -2.17 13.00
N ARG A 253 -4.76 -3.16 13.89
CA ARG A 253 -5.76 -4.23 13.78
C ARG A 253 -6.64 -4.22 15.03
N GLY A 254 -7.86 -3.71 14.88
CA GLY A 254 -8.71 -3.45 16.04
C GLY A 254 -8.08 -2.42 16.97
N ARG A 255 -7.57 -2.85 18.12
CA ARG A 255 -6.83 -2.01 19.08
C ARG A 255 -5.37 -2.43 19.24
N THR A 256 -4.92 -3.39 18.47
CA THR A 256 -3.53 -3.81 18.48
C THR A 256 -2.78 -3.02 17.40
N LEU A 257 -1.84 -2.20 17.84
CA LEU A 257 -0.93 -1.44 16.98
C LEU A 257 0.38 -2.22 16.83
N TYR A 258 0.78 -2.45 15.60
CA TYR A 258 2.10 -2.94 15.22
C TYR A 258 2.91 -1.74 14.73
N ALA A 259 4.03 -1.45 15.40
CA ALA A 259 4.94 -0.37 15.03
C ALA A 259 6.30 -0.97 14.65
N VAL A 260 6.67 -0.82 13.41
CA VAL A 260 7.99 -1.27 12.93
C VAL A 260 9.06 -0.35 13.51
N GLN A 261 10.07 -0.92 14.12
CA GLN A 261 11.26 -0.23 14.62
C GLN A 261 12.44 -0.64 13.75
N ASN A 262 12.58 0.05 12.62
CA ASN A 262 13.36 -0.37 11.47
C ASN A 262 14.83 -0.68 11.80
N ARG A 263 15.53 0.23 12.47
CA ARG A 263 16.95 0.07 12.84
C ARG A 263 17.19 -0.96 13.94
N LEU A 264 16.13 -1.34 14.65
CA LEU A 264 16.18 -2.37 15.68
C LEU A 264 15.79 -3.74 15.14
N ASN A 265 15.39 -3.85 13.87
CA ASN A 265 14.93 -5.09 13.25
C ASN A 265 13.81 -5.78 14.06
N GLN A 266 12.83 -5.02 14.53
CA GLN A 266 11.76 -5.53 15.38
C GLN A 266 10.43 -4.80 15.15
N ILE A 267 9.37 -5.38 15.68
CA ILE A 267 8.01 -4.82 15.65
C ILE A 267 7.52 -4.73 17.10
N ALA A 268 7.29 -3.52 17.58
CA ALA A 268 6.60 -3.32 18.85
C ALA A 268 5.10 -3.61 18.68
N VAL A 269 4.54 -4.42 19.57
CA VAL A 269 3.11 -4.75 19.62
C VAL A 269 2.48 -4.03 20.80
N VAL A 270 1.62 -3.05 20.51
CA VAL A 270 1.02 -2.19 21.51
C VAL A 270 -0.48 -2.41 21.55
N GLN A 271 -1.02 -2.69 22.74
CA GLN A 271 -2.46 -2.75 22.98
C GLN A 271 -2.95 -1.36 23.38
N LEU A 272 -3.71 -0.72 22.50
CA LEU A 272 -4.29 0.60 22.71
C LEU A 272 -5.64 0.55 23.44
N ASP A 273 -6.01 1.66 24.06
CA ASP A 273 -7.37 1.89 24.52
C ASP A 273 -8.34 2.12 23.34
N ALA A 274 -9.63 2.24 23.59
CA ALA A 274 -10.65 2.38 22.55
C ALA A 274 -10.51 3.69 21.74
N ARG A 275 -9.84 4.69 22.28
CA ARG A 275 -9.64 6.00 21.62
C ARG A 275 -8.26 6.18 21.05
N GLY A 276 -7.29 5.34 21.43
CA GLY A 276 -5.88 5.53 21.08
C GLY A 276 -5.26 6.71 21.82
N THR A 277 -5.66 6.96 23.07
CA THR A 277 -5.08 7.99 23.94
C THR A 277 -4.04 7.40 24.89
N SER A 278 -4.13 6.11 25.16
CA SER A 278 -3.18 5.35 25.95
C SER A 278 -3.02 3.93 25.40
N GLY A 279 -2.00 3.24 25.86
CA GLY A 279 -1.76 1.84 25.54
C GLY A 279 -0.60 1.28 26.37
N ARG A 280 -0.28 0.05 26.11
CA ARG A 280 0.88 -0.61 26.71
C ARG A 280 1.57 -1.50 25.68
N LEU A 281 2.89 -1.55 25.74
CA LEU A 281 3.66 -2.54 25.03
C LEU A 281 3.32 -3.91 25.59
N VAL A 282 2.88 -4.83 24.75
CA VAL A 282 2.47 -6.18 25.16
C VAL A 282 3.38 -7.25 24.63
N ASP A 283 4.12 -6.95 23.53
CA ASP A 283 5.05 -7.88 22.90
C ASP A 283 6.03 -7.13 22.01
N THR A 284 7.13 -7.78 21.63
CA THR A 284 8.11 -7.30 20.66
C THR A 284 8.53 -8.47 19.78
N LEU A 285 8.11 -8.43 18.50
CA LEU A 285 8.47 -9.46 17.53
C LEU A 285 9.85 -9.13 16.94
N THR A 286 10.76 -10.07 17.01
CA THR A 286 12.16 -9.93 16.59
C THR A 286 12.54 -10.99 15.55
N SER A 287 13.81 -11.03 15.15
CA SER A 287 14.30 -12.08 14.26
C SER A 287 14.24 -13.48 14.90
N ALA A 288 14.17 -13.59 16.23
CA ALA A 288 14.01 -14.86 16.92
C ALA A 288 12.61 -15.49 16.74
N ASP A 289 11.62 -14.67 16.42
CA ASP A 289 10.23 -15.08 16.20
C ASP A 289 9.95 -15.45 14.74
N LEU A 290 10.96 -15.30 13.87
CA LEU A 290 10.82 -15.59 12.45
C LEU A 290 10.94 -17.11 12.20
N PRO A 291 10.16 -17.61 11.24
CA PRO A 291 10.35 -18.99 10.79
C PRO A 291 11.71 -19.17 10.13
N ALA A 292 12.21 -20.41 10.11
CA ALA A 292 13.50 -20.74 9.52
C ALA A 292 13.64 -20.18 8.09
N GLY A 293 14.81 -19.60 7.79
CA GLY A 293 15.13 -19.00 6.50
C GLY A 293 14.57 -17.59 6.27
N ALA A 294 13.83 -17.04 7.24
CA ALA A 294 13.39 -15.64 7.19
C ALA A 294 14.33 -14.76 8.06
N THR A 295 14.53 -13.53 7.64
CA THR A 295 15.35 -12.53 8.34
C THR A 295 14.72 -11.16 8.24
N PHE A 296 15.03 -10.27 9.19
CA PHE A 296 14.86 -8.84 9.05
C PHE A 296 16.19 -8.19 8.68
N ASP A 297 16.14 -7.24 7.75
CA ASP A 297 17.25 -6.35 7.39
C ASP A 297 16.69 -4.96 7.10
N VAL A 298 16.50 -4.18 8.15
CA VAL A 298 15.86 -2.87 8.15
C VAL A 298 14.44 -2.94 7.55
N PRO A 299 13.50 -3.69 8.18
CA PRO A 299 12.10 -3.67 7.75
C PRO A 299 11.53 -2.27 7.98
N THR A 300 10.76 -1.73 7.03
CA THR A 300 10.30 -0.33 7.11
C THR A 300 8.85 -0.20 7.50
N THR A 301 7.99 -1.01 6.93
CA THR A 301 6.56 -0.95 7.21
C THR A 301 5.95 -2.35 7.22
N VAL A 302 4.65 -2.43 7.53
CA VAL A 302 3.98 -3.71 7.72
C VAL A 302 2.57 -3.70 7.13
N ALA A 303 2.24 -4.76 6.41
CA ALA A 303 0.89 -5.04 5.95
C ALA A 303 0.42 -6.41 6.46
N SER A 304 -0.89 -6.62 6.55
CA SER A 304 -1.46 -7.90 7.02
C SER A 304 -2.25 -8.62 5.93
N TYR A 305 -2.07 -9.95 5.88
CA TYR A 305 -2.86 -10.81 5.02
C TYR A 305 -3.03 -12.19 5.67
N ARG A 306 -4.27 -12.70 5.76
CA ARG A 306 -4.62 -14.02 6.32
C ARG A 306 -3.94 -14.33 7.66
N GLY A 307 -3.97 -13.37 8.58
CA GLY A 307 -3.42 -13.55 9.94
C GLY A 307 -1.91 -13.40 10.05
N SER A 308 -1.18 -13.22 8.95
CA SER A 308 0.26 -12.95 8.93
C SER A 308 0.55 -11.48 8.66
N LEU A 309 1.72 -11.05 9.08
CA LEU A 309 2.32 -9.76 8.75
C LEU A 309 3.37 -9.95 7.67
N TYR A 310 3.50 -8.97 6.80
CA TYR A 310 4.44 -8.94 5.68
C TYR A 310 5.19 -7.60 5.70
N LEU A 311 6.50 -7.66 5.69
CA LEU A 311 7.39 -6.50 5.85
C LEU A 311 8.43 -6.48 4.71
N PRO A 312 8.53 -5.38 3.94
CA PRO A 312 9.67 -5.19 3.04
C PRO A 312 10.92 -4.89 3.84
N ASN A 313 12.06 -5.40 3.39
CA ASN A 313 13.37 -5.12 3.97
C ASN A 313 14.09 -4.10 3.09
N ALA A 314 14.23 -2.86 3.57
CA ALA A 314 14.79 -1.77 2.78
C ALA A 314 16.31 -1.74 2.78
N ARG A 315 16.97 -2.45 3.69
CA ARG A 315 18.42 -2.60 3.78
C ARG A 315 19.17 -1.27 3.75
N PHE A 316 18.66 -0.27 4.49
CA PHE A 316 19.27 1.07 4.52
C PHE A 316 20.73 1.01 4.98
N GLY A 317 21.62 1.58 4.18
CA GLY A 317 23.06 1.55 4.40
C GLY A 317 23.79 0.49 3.58
N ASN A 318 23.08 -0.28 2.74
CA ASN A 318 23.72 -1.14 1.76
C ASN A 318 24.58 -0.30 0.81
N THR A 319 25.82 -0.74 0.55
CA THR A 319 26.78 -0.01 -0.29
C THR A 319 26.55 -0.16 -1.78
N ALA A 320 25.75 -1.17 -2.17
CA ALA A 320 25.41 -1.44 -3.57
C ALA A 320 23.87 -1.57 -3.75
N PRO A 321 23.08 -0.51 -3.44
CA PRO A 321 21.63 -0.63 -3.38
C PRO A 321 20.97 -0.95 -4.72
N THR A 322 21.61 -0.66 -5.84
CA THR A 322 21.09 -0.90 -7.21
C THR A 322 21.27 -2.33 -7.69
N THR A 323 22.02 -3.16 -6.98
CA THR A 323 22.28 -4.56 -7.32
C THR A 323 22.05 -5.51 -6.16
N ALA A 324 21.71 -4.98 -4.98
CA ALA A 324 21.42 -5.80 -3.81
C ALA A 324 20.14 -6.60 -4.00
N ASP A 325 20.08 -7.78 -3.39
CA ASP A 325 18.86 -8.55 -3.22
C ASP A 325 17.91 -7.86 -2.23
N TYR A 326 16.63 -7.94 -2.48
CA TYR A 326 15.57 -7.42 -1.60
C TYR A 326 14.46 -8.45 -1.46
N TRP A 327 13.76 -8.42 -0.31
CA TRP A 327 12.71 -9.40 -0.05
C TRP A 327 11.63 -8.86 0.90
N ILE A 328 10.51 -9.55 0.91
CA ILE A 328 9.46 -9.41 1.91
C ILE A 328 9.63 -10.53 2.95
N THR A 329 9.65 -10.19 4.22
CA THR A 329 9.60 -11.16 5.33
C THR A 329 8.17 -11.35 5.79
N ARG A 330 7.75 -12.61 5.96
CA ARG A 330 6.48 -12.97 6.58
C ARG A 330 6.70 -13.43 8.00
N ILE A 331 5.89 -12.92 8.93
CA ILE A 331 5.83 -13.37 10.32
C ILE A 331 4.37 -13.58 10.74
N ARG A 332 4.14 -14.53 11.63
CA ARG A 332 2.83 -14.73 12.26
C ARG A 332 2.92 -14.22 13.69
N PRO A 333 2.18 -13.13 14.03
CA PRO A 333 2.14 -12.59 15.39
C PRO A 333 1.32 -13.45 16.32
#